data_9a0e78f71a7fdcb8427d216ce6ce2a08
#
_entry.id   9a0e78f71a7fdcb8427d216ce6ce2a08
#
_cell.length_a   1.000
_cell.length_b   1.000
_cell.length_c   1.000
_cell.angle_alpha   90.00
_cell.angle_beta   90.00
_cell.angle_gamma   90.00
#
_symmetry.space_group_name_H-M   'P 1'
#
loop_
_entity.id
_entity.type
_entity.pdbx_description
1 polymer ?
#
loop_
_entity_poly.entity_id
_entity_poly.type
_entity_poly.pdbx_seq_one_letter_code
_entity_poly.pdbx_strand_id
1 'polypeptide(L)'
;VSGAFQSGSALLSRAAVIATAMMFGLSYSLSAALIALDLAGRGHSESLIGANVAMHAVGVLLTAMVLPKIVARLGLRRLVILALLLAAAVLVAFPVLPFLWLWFVLRVLLGASSEVLFVLSETWTNSLSSEETRARSMAVYTAALSIGFALGPIILSLVGHTGFAPYAIGAAMTLAAAAFVASPRVTAPIFEAPAEGSPLRFMRLAPLAISATVLNAAIETAGLSFLALYAVNLGWASDEAPRLMSCMMIGAILLQLPIGWLGDKVDRFRLVVTLAVLSALGALAWPFVLGTPWLTYALLFAWGGTFVGIYTLMLTIVGSRFQGSELVGIYAAMGLMWGGGALLGPMLAGLAMEWFTHGLAYFVALACAGFCLFAVVSRKDTPQA
;
A
#
# COMPACT_ATOMS: atom_id res chain seq x y z
N VAL A 1 -35.75 23.99 -1.56
CA VAL A 1 -35.82 22.63 -0.99
C VAL A 1 -34.99 21.67 -1.83
N SER A 2 -34.97 21.76 -3.19
CA SER A 2 -34.16 20.85 -4.06
C SER A 2 -32.65 21.02 -3.90
N GLY A 3 -32.12 22.23 -3.67
CA GLY A 3 -30.71 22.51 -3.50
C GLY A 3 -30.10 21.93 -2.23
N ALA A 4 -30.83 21.91 -1.13
CA ALA A 4 -30.36 21.32 0.15
C ALA A 4 -30.32 19.77 0.10
N PHE A 5 -31.22 19.15 -0.64
CA PHE A 5 -31.22 17.70 -0.86
C PHE A 5 -30.05 17.24 -1.77
N GLN A 6 -29.73 18.03 -2.81
CA GLN A 6 -28.58 17.76 -3.69
C GLN A 6 -27.24 17.94 -2.97
N SER A 7 -27.10 18.96 -2.11
CA SER A 7 -25.90 19.17 -1.33
C SER A 7 -25.70 18.06 -0.28
N GLY A 8 -26.75 17.57 0.35
CA GLY A 8 -26.70 16.46 1.31
C GLY A 8 -26.28 15.13 0.69
N SER A 9 -26.78 14.81 -0.52
CA SER A 9 -26.39 13.57 -1.21
C SER A 9 -24.94 13.59 -1.71
N ALA A 10 -24.45 14.76 -2.14
CA ALA A 10 -23.05 14.93 -2.54
C ALA A 10 -22.09 14.76 -1.36
N LEU A 11 -22.43 15.29 -0.19
CA LEU A 11 -21.63 15.14 1.04
C LEU A 11 -21.58 13.67 1.49
N LEU A 12 -22.73 12.97 1.46
CA LEU A 12 -22.79 11.54 1.82
C LEU A 12 -21.99 10.68 0.83
N SER A 13 -22.03 10.99 -0.46
CA SER A 13 -21.25 10.27 -1.45
C SER A 13 -19.75 10.48 -1.25
N ARG A 14 -19.29 11.69 -0.93
CA ARG A 14 -17.88 11.96 -0.57
C ARG A 14 -17.48 11.19 0.70
N ALA A 15 -18.32 11.21 1.72
CA ALA A 15 -18.03 10.46 2.96
C ALA A 15 -17.97 8.94 2.71
N ALA A 16 -18.83 8.39 1.84
CA ALA A 16 -18.82 6.98 1.47
C ALA A 16 -17.52 6.57 0.74
N VAL A 17 -17.02 7.43 -0.15
CA VAL A 17 -15.74 7.20 -0.85
C VAL A 17 -14.56 7.27 0.10
N ILE A 18 -14.55 8.25 1.02
CA ILE A 18 -13.52 8.36 2.06
C ILE A 18 -13.51 7.13 2.96
N ALA A 19 -14.70 6.65 3.37
CA ALA A 19 -14.83 5.41 4.15
C ALA A 19 -14.30 4.20 3.35
N THR A 20 -14.57 4.12 2.04
CA THR A 20 -14.05 3.04 1.18
C THR A 20 -12.52 3.05 1.12
N ALA A 21 -11.90 4.21 0.91
CA ALA A 21 -10.44 4.37 0.89
C ALA A 21 -9.82 3.98 2.24
N MET A 22 -10.41 4.42 3.34
CA MET A 22 -9.96 4.07 4.68
C MET A 22 -10.08 2.56 4.94
N MET A 23 -11.16 1.90 4.47
CA MET A 23 -11.33 0.45 4.60
C MET A 23 -10.37 -0.34 3.73
N PHE A 24 -9.99 0.15 2.55
CA PHE A 24 -8.90 -0.44 1.78
C PHE A 24 -7.61 -0.45 2.60
N GLY A 25 -7.15 0.71 3.10
CA GLY A 25 -5.92 0.82 3.89
C GLY A 25 -5.95 -0.04 5.15
N LEU A 26 -7.08 -0.03 5.87
CA LEU A 26 -7.27 -0.84 7.07
C LEU A 26 -7.22 -2.34 6.76
N SER A 27 -8.01 -2.81 5.80
CA SER A 27 -8.07 -4.25 5.47
C SER A 27 -6.72 -4.76 4.99
N TYR A 28 -6.00 -3.95 4.22
CA TYR A 28 -4.68 -4.28 3.72
C TYR A 28 -3.66 -4.39 4.86
N SER A 29 -3.48 -3.34 5.67
CA SER A 29 -2.46 -3.28 6.72
C SER A 29 -2.75 -4.26 7.87
N LEU A 30 -4.02 -4.38 8.28
CA LEU A 30 -4.45 -5.33 9.30
C LEU A 30 -4.17 -6.77 8.85
N SER A 31 -4.63 -7.15 7.66
CA SER A 31 -4.48 -8.52 7.17
C SER A 31 -3.04 -8.89 6.87
N ALA A 32 -2.20 -7.94 6.44
CA ALA A 32 -0.80 -8.19 6.13
C ALA A 32 -0.04 -8.69 7.37
N ALA A 33 -0.08 -7.93 8.46
CA ALA A 33 0.61 -8.27 9.69
C ALA A 33 -0.08 -9.43 10.45
N LEU A 34 -1.44 -9.40 10.55
CA LEU A 34 -2.20 -10.41 11.28
C LEU A 34 -1.98 -11.82 10.74
N ILE A 35 -2.08 -11.99 9.42
CA ILE A 35 -1.94 -13.31 8.79
C ILE A 35 -0.48 -13.80 8.88
N ALA A 36 0.49 -12.89 8.76
CA ALA A 36 1.90 -13.27 8.92
C ALA A 36 2.20 -13.76 10.35
N LEU A 37 1.72 -13.04 11.37
CA LEU A 37 1.88 -13.42 12.77
C LEU A 37 1.12 -14.72 13.11
N ASP A 38 -0.08 -14.91 12.58
CA ASP A 38 -0.87 -16.13 12.82
C ASP A 38 -0.19 -17.37 12.17
N LEU A 39 0.30 -17.24 10.93
CA LEU A 39 1.06 -18.32 10.27
C LEU A 39 2.36 -18.64 11.01
N ALA A 40 3.09 -17.64 11.46
CA ALA A 40 4.31 -17.82 12.27
C ALA A 40 3.98 -18.51 13.61
N GLY A 41 2.92 -18.09 14.28
CA GLY A 41 2.42 -18.72 15.52
C GLY A 41 2.00 -20.18 15.34
N ARG A 42 1.65 -20.59 14.12
CA ARG A 42 1.38 -22.01 13.74
C ARG A 42 2.65 -22.77 13.33
N GLY A 43 3.82 -22.16 13.39
CA GLY A 43 5.11 -22.78 13.07
C GLY A 43 5.44 -22.88 11.58
N HIS A 44 4.80 -22.08 10.73
CA HIS A 44 5.15 -22.01 9.32
C HIS A 44 6.38 -21.14 9.09
N SER A 45 7.21 -21.51 8.08
CA SER A 45 8.43 -20.78 7.74
C SER A 45 8.14 -19.40 7.14
N GLU A 46 9.10 -18.48 7.29
CA GLU A 46 9.00 -17.12 6.74
C GLU A 46 8.89 -17.12 5.21
N SER A 47 9.52 -18.07 4.52
CA SER A 47 9.37 -18.22 3.06
C SER A 47 7.94 -18.59 2.65
N LEU A 48 7.29 -19.48 3.39
CA LEU A 48 5.88 -19.83 3.16
C LEU A 48 4.97 -18.64 3.46
N ILE A 49 5.24 -17.88 4.53
CA ILE A 49 4.51 -16.66 4.86
C ILE A 49 4.68 -15.65 3.72
N GLY A 50 5.90 -15.44 3.23
CA GLY A 50 6.19 -14.56 2.09
C GLY A 50 5.46 -14.97 0.82
N ALA A 51 5.41 -16.27 0.51
CA ALA A 51 4.65 -16.80 -0.60
C ALA A 51 3.12 -16.56 -0.44
N ASN A 52 2.59 -16.71 0.79
CA ASN A 52 1.20 -16.40 1.07
C ASN A 52 0.89 -14.91 0.89
N VAL A 53 1.75 -14.02 1.39
CA VAL A 53 1.61 -12.56 1.19
C VAL A 53 1.64 -12.20 -0.29
N ALA A 54 2.52 -12.81 -1.08
CA ALA A 54 2.62 -12.60 -2.51
C ALA A 54 1.32 -12.92 -3.28
N MET A 55 0.50 -13.84 -2.78
CA MET A 55 -0.81 -14.17 -3.38
C MET A 55 -1.78 -12.99 -3.35
N HIS A 56 -1.64 -12.06 -2.42
CA HIS A 56 -2.39 -10.81 -2.44
C HIS A 56 -2.12 -10.02 -3.73
N ALA A 57 -0.84 -9.87 -4.11
CA ALA A 57 -0.46 -9.20 -5.34
C ALA A 57 -0.93 -9.95 -6.61
N VAL A 58 -1.00 -11.27 -6.57
CA VAL A 58 -1.64 -12.05 -7.65
C VAL A 58 -3.11 -11.65 -7.81
N GLY A 59 -3.85 -11.53 -6.70
CA GLY A 59 -5.25 -11.08 -6.71
C GLY A 59 -5.40 -9.66 -7.28
N VAL A 60 -4.54 -8.73 -6.88
CA VAL A 60 -4.46 -7.36 -7.43
C VAL A 60 -4.25 -7.40 -8.93
N LEU A 61 -3.21 -8.07 -9.42
CA LEU A 61 -2.84 -8.12 -10.84
C LEU A 61 -3.94 -8.75 -11.70
N LEU A 62 -4.50 -9.88 -11.28
CA LEU A 62 -5.58 -10.54 -12.01
C LEU A 62 -6.82 -9.67 -12.10
N THR A 63 -7.16 -8.96 -11.02
CA THR A 63 -8.32 -8.09 -10.97
C THR A 63 -8.10 -6.84 -11.82
N ALA A 64 -6.93 -6.21 -11.76
CA ALA A 64 -6.59 -5.04 -12.57
C ALA A 64 -6.84 -5.28 -14.07
N MET A 65 -6.51 -6.48 -14.57
CA MET A 65 -6.68 -6.86 -15.98
C MET A 65 -8.16 -6.91 -16.42
N VAL A 66 -9.07 -7.25 -15.52
CA VAL A 66 -10.49 -7.46 -15.83
C VAL A 66 -11.40 -6.37 -15.27
N LEU A 67 -10.90 -5.53 -14.37
CA LEU A 67 -11.65 -4.51 -13.65
C LEU A 67 -12.46 -3.58 -14.56
N PRO A 68 -11.91 -3.03 -15.67
CA PRO A 68 -12.68 -2.16 -16.56
C PRO A 68 -13.94 -2.85 -17.14
N LYS A 69 -13.83 -4.15 -17.47
CA LYS A 69 -14.94 -4.93 -18.01
C LYS A 69 -15.99 -5.22 -16.93
N ILE A 70 -15.55 -5.52 -15.71
CA ILE A 70 -16.45 -5.85 -14.61
C ILE A 70 -17.21 -4.60 -14.15
N VAL A 71 -16.51 -3.46 -14.01
CA VAL A 71 -17.16 -2.21 -13.57
C VAL A 71 -18.13 -1.68 -14.61
N ALA A 72 -17.84 -1.83 -15.91
CA ALA A 72 -18.75 -1.46 -16.99
C ALA A 72 -20.06 -2.27 -16.95
N ARG A 73 -20.03 -3.53 -16.51
CA ARG A 73 -21.21 -4.40 -16.41
C ARG A 73 -22.02 -4.21 -15.12
N LEU A 74 -21.32 -4.11 -13.99
CA LEU A 74 -21.97 -4.10 -12.66
C LEU A 74 -22.22 -2.68 -12.14
N GLY A 75 -21.50 -1.70 -12.66
CA GLY A 75 -21.44 -0.34 -12.14
C GLY A 75 -20.54 -0.21 -10.92
N LEU A 76 -19.96 0.98 -10.74
CA LEU A 76 -18.93 1.29 -9.74
C LEU A 76 -19.42 1.00 -8.33
N ARG A 77 -20.58 1.54 -7.92
CA ARG A 77 -21.09 1.41 -6.55
C ARG A 77 -21.37 -0.05 -6.14
N ARG A 78 -22.01 -0.84 -7.04
CA ARG A 78 -22.30 -2.25 -6.75
C ARG A 78 -21.02 -3.05 -6.58
N LEU A 79 -20.02 -2.77 -7.42
CA LEU A 79 -18.74 -3.48 -7.35
C LEU A 79 -17.98 -3.14 -6.08
N VAL A 80 -17.99 -1.88 -5.62
CA VAL A 80 -17.41 -1.48 -4.32
C VAL A 80 -18.09 -2.20 -3.17
N ILE A 81 -19.44 -2.27 -3.16
CA ILE A 81 -20.18 -3.01 -2.11
C ILE A 81 -19.80 -4.49 -2.12
N LEU A 82 -19.76 -5.13 -3.30
CA LEU A 82 -19.37 -6.54 -3.41
C LEU A 82 -17.93 -6.77 -2.95
N ALA A 83 -17.00 -5.88 -3.24
CA ALA A 83 -15.63 -5.96 -2.78
C ALA A 83 -15.50 -5.81 -1.25
N LEU A 84 -16.25 -4.89 -0.64
CA LEU A 84 -16.32 -4.76 0.83
C LEU A 84 -16.90 -6.01 1.48
N LEU A 85 -17.98 -6.56 0.93
CA LEU A 85 -18.59 -7.80 1.43
C LEU A 85 -17.64 -9.00 1.28
N LEU A 86 -16.94 -9.09 0.14
CA LEU A 86 -15.95 -10.14 -0.10
C LEU A 86 -14.78 -10.01 0.88
N ALA A 87 -14.24 -8.81 1.07
CA ALA A 87 -13.15 -8.57 2.04
C ALA A 87 -13.57 -8.97 3.47
N ALA A 88 -14.78 -8.60 3.90
CA ALA A 88 -15.29 -8.98 5.21
C ALA A 88 -15.48 -10.51 5.35
N ALA A 89 -16.02 -11.16 4.33
CA ALA A 89 -16.22 -12.62 4.33
C ALA A 89 -14.86 -13.34 4.35
N VAL A 90 -13.88 -12.87 3.59
CA VAL A 90 -12.53 -13.44 3.55
C VAL A 90 -11.83 -13.27 4.90
N LEU A 91 -11.93 -12.11 5.55
CA LEU A 91 -11.34 -11.89 6.88
C LEU A 91 -11.91 -12.88 7.90
N VAL A 92 -13.22 -13.12 7.90
CA VAL A 92 -13.86 -14.12 8.77
C VAL A 92 -13.44 -15.55 8.40
N ALA A 93 -13.22 -15.83 7.13
CA ALA A 93 -12.86 -17.17 6.65
C ALA A 93 -11.46 -17.62 7.13
N PHE A 94 -10.49 -16.71 7.29
CA PHE A 94 -9.13 -17.06 7.73
C PHE A 94 -9.10 -17.86 9.05
N PRO A 95 -9.67 -17.37 10.17
CA PRO A 95 -9.64 -18.09 11.44
C PRO A 95 -10.56 -19.32 11.49
N VAL A 96 -11.58 -19.40 10.60
CA VAL A 96 -12.55 -20.49 10.57
C VAL A 96 -12.06 -21.67 9.74
N LEU A 97 -11.29 -21.42 8.70
CA LEU A 97 -10.82 -22.47 7.77
C LEU A 97 -9.43 -22.95 8.18
N PRO A 98 -9.28 -24.23 8.59
CA PRO A 98 -8.01 -24.75 9.14
C PRO A 98 -7.00 -25.12 8.09
N PHE A 99 -7.37 -25.15 6.80
CA PHE A 99 -6.52 -25.66 5.73
C PHE A 99 -5.62 -24.57 5.15
N LEU A 100 -4.30 -24.74 5.28
CA LEU A 100 -3.31 -23.78 4.81
C LEU A 100 -3.45 -23.40 3.33
N TRP A 101 -3.74 -24.37 2.46
CA TRP A 101 -3.90 -24.10 1.03
C TRP A 101 -5.06 -23.12 0.71
N LEU A 102 -6.12 -23.13 1.53
CA LEU A 102 -7.22 -22.17 1.42
C LEU A 102 -6.76 -20.76 1.72
N TRP A 103 -5.78 -20.58 2.62
CA TRP A 103 -5.26 -19.27 2.97
C TRP A 103 -4.56 -18.59 1.77
N PHE A 104 -3.99 -19.37 0.86
CA PHE A 104 -3.46 -18.83 -0.41
C PHE A 104 -4.60 -18.32 -1.31
N VAL A 105 -5.69 -19.07 -1.43
CA VAL A 105 -6.89 -18.65 -2.17
C VAL A 105 -7.53 -17.42 -1.52
N LEU A 106 -7.69 -17.41 -0.21
CA LEU A 106 -8.24 -16.27 0.54
C LEU A 106 -7.38 -15.01 0.33
N ARG A 107 -6.06 -15.15 0.26
CA ARG A 107 -5.15 -14.02 -0.04
C ARG A 107 -5.39 -13.45 -1.44
N VAL A 108 -5.58 -14.31 -2.45
CA VAL A 108 -5.92 -13.85 -3.81
C VAL A 108 -7.26 -13.10 -3.82
N LEU A 109 -8.28 -13.63 -3.14
CA LEU A 109 -9.59 -12.97 -3.05
C LEU A 109 -9.52 -11.65 -2.29
N LEU A 110 -8.71 -11.56 -1.24
CA LEU A 110 -8.48 -10.32 -0.50
C LEU A 110 -7.75 -9.29 -1.38
N GLY A 111 -6.76 -9.70 -2.16
CA GLY A 111 -6.07 -8.87 -3.13
C GLY A 111 -7.01 -8.36 -4.23
N ALA A 112 -7.88 -9.21 -4.73
CA ALA A 112 -8.92 -8.83 -5.68
C ALA A 112 -9.87 -7.76 -5.11
N SER A 113 -10.31 -7.93 -3.86
CA SER A 113 -11.14 -6.92 -3.18
C SER A 113 -10.39 -5.61 -3.01
N SER A 114 -9.12 -5.67 -2.60
CA SER A 114 -8.26 -4.51 -2.38
C SER A 114 -8.10 -3.68 -3.65
N GLU A 115 -7.86 -4.32 -4.79
CA GLU A 115 -7.72 -3.63 -6.09
C GLU A 115 -8.99 -2.89 -6.47
N VAL A 116 -10.15 -3.54 -6.33
CA VAL A 116 -11.45 -2.90 -6.59
C VAL A 116 -11.65 -1.68 -5.69
N LEU A 117 -11.38 -1.82 -4.38
CA LEU A 117 -11.57 -0.74 -3.42
C LEU A 117 -10.63 0.44 -3.68
N PHE A 118 -9.38 0.16 -4.00
CA PHE A 118 -8.38 1.19 -4.29
C PHE A 118 -8.72 1.96 -5.55
N VAL A 119 -8.80 1.28 -6.69
CA VAL A 119 -8.99 1.91 -8.00
C VAL A 119 -10.34 2.63 -8.09
N LEU A 120 -11.42 2.00 -7.60
CA LEU A 120 -12.74 2.60 -7.72
C LEU A 120 -12.97 3.72 -6.71
N SER A 121 -12.39 3.69 -5.52
CA SER A 121 -12.49 4.83 -4.58
C SER A 121 -11.71 6.05 -5.09
N GLU A 122 -10.54 5.87 -5.69
CA GLU A 122 -9.79 6.94 -6.33
C GLU A 122 -10.55 7.55 -7.51
N THR A 123 -11.04 6.70 -8.42
CA THR A 123 -11.85 7.11 -9.57
C THR A 123 -13.10 7.88 -9.12
N TRP A 124 -13.78 7.39 -8.11
CA TRP A 124 -14.99 8.02 -7.57
C TRP A 124 -14.68 9.36 -6.92
N THR A 125 -13.58 9.48 -6.16
CA THR A 125 -13.12 10.75 -5.58
C THR A 125 -12.87 11.79 -6.67
N ASN A 126 -12.14 11.40 -7.72
CA ASN A 126 -11.85 12.29 -8.86
C ASN A 126 -13.12 12.77 -9.55
N SER A 127 -14.11 11.90 -9.76
CA SER A 127 -15.36 12.22 -10.44
C SER A 127 -16.29 13.14 -9.63
N LEU A 128 -16.19 13.11 -8.29
CA LEU A 128 -16.94 14.02 -7.41
C LEU A 128 -16.26 15.39 -7.25
N SER A 129 -15.11 15.60 -7.86
CA SER A 129 -14.27 16.78 -7.70
C SER A 129 -14.31 17.64 -8.97
N SER A 130 -14.53 18.96 -8.82
CA SER A 130 -14.26 19.92 -9.88
C SER A 130 -12.76 20.15 -10.03
N GLU A 131 -12.32 20.78 -11.12
CA GLU A 131 -10.92 21.17 -11.33
C GLU A 131 -10.36 21.97 -10.14
N GLU A 132 -11.15 22.91 -9.62
CA GLU A 132 -10.78 23.79 -8.51
C GLU A 132 -10.65 23.06 -7.17
N THR A 133 -11.40 21.97 -6.98
CA THR A 133 -11.45 21.22 -5.70
C THR A 133 -10.69 19.90 -5.75
N ARG A 134 -10.19 19.48 -6.92
CA ARG A 134 -9.57 18.16 -7.13
C ARG A 134 -8.38 17.92 -6.20
N ALA A 135 -7.46 18.88 -6.14
CA ALA A 135 -6.26 18.75 -5.28
C ALA A 135 -6.64 18.56 -3.80
N ARG A 136 -7.62 19.36 -3.31
CA ARG A 136 -8.12 19.25 -1.93
C ARG A 136 -8.82 17.92 -1.68
N SER A 137 -9.64 17.46 -2.62
CA SER A 137 -10.35 16.18 -2.50
C SER A 137 -9.39 14.99 -2.48
N MET A 138 -8.37 15.03 -3.33
CA MET A 138 -7.32 13.99 -3.35
C MET A 138 -6.47 14.02 -2.08
N ALA A 139 -6.18 15.18 -1.50
CA ALA A 139 -5.49 15.28 -0.23
C ALA A 139 -6.31 14.64 0.92
N VAL A 140 -7.62 14.86 0.97
CA VAL A 140 -8.52 14.22 1.94
C VAL A 140 -8.58 12.70 1.71
N TYR A 141 -8.66 12.26 0.47
CA TYR A 141 -8.63 10.85 0.08
C TYR A 141 -7.33 10.16 0.57
N THR A 142 -6.18 10.77 0.27
CA THR A 142 -4.87 10.24 0.68
C THR A 142 -4.72 10.20 2.21
N ALA A 143 -5.23 11.24 2.90
CA ALA A 143 -5.24 11.24 4.37
C ALA A 143 -6.10 10.10 4.94
N ALA A 144 -7.29 9.86 4.39
CA ALA A 144 -8.16 8.76 4.80
C ALA A 144 -7.51 7.39 4.56
N LEU A 145 -6.87 7.23 3.41
CA LEU A 145 -6.10 6.03 3.06
C LEU A 145 -4.98 5.78 4.09
N SER A 146 -4.21 6.80 4.42
CA SER A 146 -3.12 6.76 5.38
C SER A 146 -3.60 6.43 6.80
N ILE A 147 -4.73 7.01 7.22
CA ILE A 147 -5.39 6.67 8.49
C ILE A 147 -5.77 5.19 8.49
N GLY A 148 -6.36 4.68 7.40
CA GLY A 148 -6.66 3.26 7.26
C GLY A 148 -5.43 2.38 7.46
N PHE A 149 -4.33 2.70 6.79
CA PHE A 149 -3.07 1.96 6.94
C PHE A 149 -2.51 2.00 8.36
N ALA A 150 -2.64 3.10 9.08
CA ALA A 150 -2.18 3.22 10.46
C ALA A 150 -3.07 2.47 11.46
N LEU A 151 -4.38 2.37 11.19
CA LEU A 151 -5.35 1.70 12.08
C LEU A 151 -5.11 0.19 12.19
N GLY A 152 -4.68 -0.49 11.13
CA GLY A 152 -4.45 -1.94 11.15
C GLY A 152 -3.51 -2.37 12.28
N PRO A 153 -2.26 -1.90 12.31
CA PRO A 153 -1.31 -2.21 13.39
C PRO A 153 -1.77 -1.74 14.77
N ILE A 154 -2.52 -0.62 14.87
CA ILE A 154 -3.08 -0.15 16.13
C ILE A 154 -4.11 -1.14 16.66
N ILE A 155 -5.02 -1.65 15.82
CA ILE A 155 -5.99 -2.69 16.21
C ILE A 155 -5.26 -3.93 16.73
N LEU A 156 -4.22 -4.39 16.03
CA LEU A 156 -3.42 -5.55 16.46
C LEU A 156 -2.75 -5.31 17.82
N SER A 157 -2.24 -4.11 18.05
CA SER A 157 -1.64 -3.74 19.33
C SER A 157 -2.62 -3.73 20.49
N LEU A 158 -3.90 -3.40 20.25
CA LEU A 158 -4.93 -3.30 21.29
C LEU A 158 -5.66 -4.62 21.55
N VAL A 159 -5.88 -5.39 20.50
CA VAL A 159 -6.73 -6.62 20.54
C VAL A 159 -5.88 -7.90 20.57
N GLY A 160 -4.60 -7.78 20.16
CA GLY A 160 -3.73 -8.92 19.92
C GLY A 160 -3.88 -9.47 18.50
N HIS A 161 -3.06 -10.47 18.19
CA HIS A 161 -3.01 -11.10 16.86
C HIS A 161 -3.51 -12.55 16.86
N THR A 162 -3.99 -13.04 18.00
CA THR A 162 -4.45 -14.43 18.15
C THR A 162 -5.97 -14.52 18.20
N GLY A 163 -6.50 -15.66 17.73
CA GLY A 163 -7.92 -15.96 17.80
C GLY A 163 -8.78 -15.21 16.79
N PHE A 164 -10.07 -15.17 17.03
CA PHE A 164 -11.07 -14.65 16.09
C PHE A 164 -11.22 -13.11 16.14
N ALA A 165 -10.94 -12.49 17.29
CA ALA A 165 -11.26 -11.09 17.56
C ALA A 165 -10.67 -10.08 16.54
N PRO A 166 -9.36 -10.08 16.20
CA PRO A 166 -8.83 -9.11 15.26
C PRO A 166 -9.43 -9.23 13.85
N TYR A 167 -9.70 -10.45 13.40
CA TYR A 167 -10.37 -10.69 12.12
C TYR A 167 -11.82 -10.18 12.14
N ALA A 168 -12.55 -10.43 13.22
CA ALA A 168 -13.94 -9.99 13.39
C ALA A 168 -14.06 -8.47 13.42
N ILE A 169 -13.14 -7.77 14.06
CA ILE A 169 -13.12 -6.29 14.10
C ILE A 169 -12.91 -5.74 12.69
N GLY A 170 -11.91 -6.23 11.95
CA GLY A 170 -11.68 -5.84 10.57
C GLY A 170 -12.89 -6.08 9.68
N ALA A 171 -13.51 -7.26 9.80
CA ALA A 171 -14.72 -7.61 9.06
C ALA A 171 -15.90 -6.70 9.42
N ALA A 172 -16.13 -6.43 10.71
CA ALA A 172 -17.23 -5.56 11.18
C ALA A 172 -17.09 -4.13 10.66
N MET A 173 -15.88 -3.57 10.69
CA MET A 173 -15.61 -2.23 10.14
C MET A 173 -15.84 -2.18 8.63
N THR A 174 -15.40 -3.22 7.92
CA THR A 174 -15.61 -3.35 6.47
C THR A 174 -17.10 -3.50 6.12
N LEU A 175 -17.85 -4.27 6.90
CA LEU A 175 -19.32 -4.41 6.75
C LEU A 175 -20.05 -3.11 7.05
N ALA A 176 -19.61 -2.35 8.06
CA ALA A 176 -20.19 -1.03 8.35
C ALA A 176 -19.99 -0.06 7.19
N ALA A 177 -18.80 -0.06 6.56
CA ALA A 177 -18.55 0.71 5.35
C ALA A 177 -19.41 0.23 4.17
N ALA A 178 -19.59 -1.08 3.99
CA ALA A 178 -20.49 -1.63 2.96
C ALA A 178 -21.93 -1.16 3.14
N ALA A 179 -22.44 -1.20 4.36
CA ALA A 179 -23.78 -0.72 4.70
C ALA A 179 -23.91 0.80 4.44
N PHE A 180 -22.89 1.58 4.74
CA PHE A 180 -22.87 3.01 4.47
C PHE A 180 -22.88 3.30 2.96
N VAL A 181 -22.03 2.64 2.16
CA VAL A 181 -22.00 2.77 0.69
C VAL A 181 -23.32 2.28 0.08
N ALA A 182 -23.96 1.28 0.68
CA ALA A 182 -25.25 0.76 0.20
C ALA A 182 -26.44 1.71 0.46
N SER A 183 -26.27 2.78 1.24
CA SER A 183 -27.33 3.77 1.51
C SER A 183 -27.90 4.34 0.20
N PRO A 184 -29.23 4.39 0.02
CA PRO A 184 -29.87 4.92 -1.22
C PRO A 184 -29.48 6.35 -1.56
N ARG A 185 -29.00 7.12 -0.57
CA ARG A 185 -28.59 8.51 -0.74
C ARG A 185 -27.17 8.67 -1.31
N VAL A 186 -26.39 7.60 -1.38
CA VAL A 186 -25.04 7.59 -1.96
C VAL A 186 -25.17 7.38 -3.46
N THR A 187 -24.65 8.31 -4.24
CA THR A 187 -24.64 8.27 -5.71
C THR A 187 -23.23 8.05 -6.22
N ALA A 188 -23.07 7.22 -7.23
CA ALA A 188 -21.80 6.97 -7.90
C ALA A 188 -21.86 7.44 -9.36
N PRO A 189 -20.71 7.87 -9.94
CA PRO A 189 -20.62 8.24 -11.34
C PRO A 189 -20.78 7.02 -12.24
N ILE A 190 -21.11 7.30 -13.50
CA ILE A 190 -20.98 6.30 -14.57
C ILE A 190 -19.49 6.15 -14.86
N PHE A 191 -19.01 4.91 -14.89
CA PHE A 191 -17.61 4.61 -15.18
C PHE A 191 -17.38 4.66 -16.70
N GLU A 192 -16.47 5.52 -17.13
CA GLU A 192 -15.95 5.53 -18.49
C GLU A 192 -14.64 4.73 -18.52
N ALA A 193 -14.58 3.74 -19.39
CA ALA A 193 -13.39 2.91 -19.52
C ALA A 193 -12.19 3.76 -19.99
N PRO A 194 -11.00 3.60 -19.39
CA PRO A 194 -9.81 4.31 -19.84
C PRO A 194 -9.45 3.95 -21.28
N ALA A 195 -8.80 4.91 -22.00
CA ALA A 195 -8.34 4.71 -23.36
C ALA A 195 -7.34 3.53 -23.42
N GLU A 196 -7.45 2.71 -24.48
CA GLU A 196 -6.57 1.56 -24.71
C GLU A 196 -5.13 2.02 -24.99
N GLY A 197 -4.16 1.46 -24.27
CA GLY A 197 -2.73 1.67 -24.48
C GLY A 197 -1.91 0.50 -23.91
N SER A 198 -0.77 0.17 -24.54
CA SER A 198 0.11 -0.90 -24.04
C SER A 198 1.03 -0.36 -22.94
N PRO A 199 0.92 -0.80 -21.69
CA PRO A 199 1.80 -0.37 -20.58
C PRO A 199 3.28 -0.64 -20.84
N LEU A 200 3.60 -1.71 -21.59
CA LEU A 200 4.98 -2.13 -21.88
C LEU A 200 5.82 -1.08 -22.62
N ARG A 201 5.20 -0.28 -23.49
CA ARG A 201 5.89 0.82 -24.18
C ARG A 201 6.36 1.88 -23.18
N PHE A 202 5.51 2.20 -22.20
CA PHE A 202 5.75 3.27 -21.23
C PHE A 202 6.79 2.90 -20.18
N MET A 203 7.01 1.60 -19.92
CA MET A 203 8.06 1.14 -19.01
C MET A 203 9.46 1.56 -19.47
N ARG A 204 9.68 1.63 -20.78
CA ARG A 204 10.99 2.03 -21.36
C ARG A 204 11.21 3.54 -21.34
N LEU A 205 10.16 4.35 -21.24
CA LEU A 205 10.25 5.81 -21.22
C LEU A 205 10.70 6.36 -19.87
N ALA A 206 10.34 5.68 -18.78
CA ALA A 206 10.63 6.13 -17.42
C ALA A 206 11.19 4.99 -16.54
N PRO A 207 12.33 4.37 -16.91
CA PRO A 207 12.84 3.17 -16.24
C PRO A 207 13.16 3.42 -14.76
N LEU A 208 13.61 4.62 -14.42
CA LEU A 208 13.92 4.99 -13.05
C LEU A 208 12.63 5.10 -12.18
N ALA A 209 11.55 5.64 -12.73
CA ALA A 209 10.26 5.69 -12.02
C ALA A 209 9.68 4.28 -11.84
N ILE A 210 9.79 3.44 -12.84
CA ILE A 210 9.40 2.03 -12.76
C ILE A 210 10.18 1.30 -11.67
N SER A 211 11.51 1.44 -11.64
CA SER A 211 12.34 0.79 -10.61
C SER A 211 12.05 1.31 -9.19
N ALA A 212 11.78 2.62 -9.03
CA ALA A 212 11.36 3.20 -7.76
C ALA A 212 10.00 2.66 -7.31
N THR A 213 9.07 2.44 -8.24
CA THR A 213 7.75 1.85 -7.94
C THR A 213 7.89 0.39 -7.48
N VAL A 214 8.70 -0.40 -8.18
CA VAL A 214 8.99 -1.80 -7.77
C VAL A 214 9.63 -1.83 -6.40
N LEU A 215 10.63 -0.95 -6.14
CA LEU A 215 11.28 -0.82 -4.84
C LEU A 215 10.26 -0.49 -3.74
N ASN A 216 9.44 0.54 -3.98
CA ASN A 216 8.43 0.99 -3.01
C ASN A 216 7.46 -0.15 -2.68
N ALA A 217 6.89 -0.79 -3.70
CA ALA A 217 5.94 -1.88 -3.51
C ALA A 217 6.56 -3.08 -2.80
N ALA A 218 7.78 -3.47 -3.18
CA ALA A 218 8.47 -4.62 -2.60
C ALA A 218 8.74 -4.41 -1.10
N ILE A 219 9.25 -3.24 -0.72
CA ILE A 219 9.60 -2.94 0.67
C ILE A 219 8.34 -2.65 1.50
N GLU A 220 7.37 -1.92 0.94
CA GLU A 220 6.11 -1.63 1.63
C GLU A 220 5.36 -2.91 1.98
N THR A 221 5.15 -3.80 1.03
CA THR A 221 4.43 -5.05 1.25
C THR A 221 5.18 -6.02 2.16
N ALA A 222 6.50 -6.11 2.03
CA ALA A 222 7.34 -6.88 2.94
C ALA A 222 7.32 -6.28 4.35
N GLY A 223 7.47 -4.96 4.50
CA GLY A 223 7.45 -4.26 5.77
C GLY A 223 6.12 -4.42 6.50
N LEU A 224 4.99 -4.21 5.80
CA LEU A 224 3.64 -4.40 6.37
C LEU A 224 3.42 -5.82 6.91
N SER A 225 4.03 -6.81 6.30
CA SER A 225 3.85 -8.22 6.67
C SER A 225 4.87 -8.70 7.70
N PHE A 226 6.11 -8.28 7.58
CA PHE A 226 7.22 -8.89 8.32
C PHE A 226 7.83 -8.02 9.42
N LEU A 227 7.63 -6.69 9.43
CA LEU A 227 8.29 -5.84 10.43
C LEU A 227 7.89 -6.22 11.87
N ALA A 228 6.59 -6.48 12.11
CA ALA A 228 6.13 -6.93 13.42
C ALA A 228 6.68 -8.32 13.76
N LEU A 229 6.65 -9.26 12.83
CA LEU A 229 7.22 -10.60 13.00
C LEU A 229 8.74 -10.55 13.28
N TYR A 230 9.46 -9.74 12.52
CA TYR A 230 10.89 -9.53 12.71
C TYR A 230 11.21 -9.00 14.12
N ALA A 231 10.42 -8.05 14.61
CA ALA A 231 10.58 -7.52 15.97
C ALA A 231 10.28 -8.59 17.03
N VAL A 232 9.19 -9.38 16.86
CA VAL A 232 8.85 -10.49 17.76
C VAL A 232 9.97 -11.54 17.80
N ASN A 233 10.52 -11.92 16.66
CA ASN A 233 11.64 -12.86 16.58
C ASN A 233 12.89 -12.33 17.32
N LEU A 234 13.01 -11.02 17.53
CA LEU A 234 14.09 -10.37 18.27
C LEU A 234 13.72 -10.00 19.72
N GLY A 235 12.59 -10.53 20.22
CA GLY A 235 12.22 -10.44 21.64
C GLY A 235 11.26 -9.29 21.98
N TRP A 236 10.70 -8.57 21.01
CA TRP A 236 9.62 -7.62 21.28
C TRP A 236 8.33 -8.34 21.66
N ALA A 237 7.56 -7.76 22.57
CA ALA A 237 6.24 -8.26 22.90
C ALA A 237 5.33 -8.21 21.67
N SER A 238 4.51 -9.22 21.50
CA SER A 238 3.67 -9.39 20.31
C SER A 238 2.55 -8.34 20.17
N ASP A 239 2.18 -7.67 21.26
CA ASP A 239 1.26 -6.56 21.30
C ASP A 239 1.95 -5.19 21.06
N GLU A 240 3.26 -5.10 21.26
CA GLU A 240 4.04 -3.90 21.01
C GLU A 240 4.63 -3.85 19.59
N ALA A 241 5.05 -4.99 19.06
CA ALA A 241 5.71 -5.07 17.75
C ALA A 241 4.88 -4.42 16.60
N PRO A 242 3.55 -4.54 16.52
CA PRO A 242 2.77 -3.85 15.49
C PRO A 242 2.83 -2.31 15.57
N ARG A 243 3.11 -1.73 16.76
CA ARG A 243 3.25 -0.27 16.93
C ARG A 243 4.44 0.30 16.16
N LEU A 244 5.47 -0.51 15.93
CA LEU A 244 6.63 -0.13 15.12
C LEU A 244 6.19 0.23 13.70
N MET A 245 5.26 -0.53 13.14
CA MET A 245 4.70 -0.26 11.84
C MET A 245 3.91 1.05 11.81
N SER A 246 3.07 1.29 12.82
CA SER A 246 2.32 2.55 12.93
C SER A 246 3.26 3.75 13.03
N CYS A 247 4.34 3.63 13.81
CA CYS A 247 5.35 4.69 13.94
C CYS A 247 6.03 4.99 12.59
N MET A 248 6.44 3.95 11.87
CA MET A 248 7.04 4.08 10.54
C MET A 248 6.08 4.76 9.55
N MET A 249 4.78 4.37 9.55
CA MET A 249 3.76 4.97 8.69
C MET A 249 3.50 6.44 9.03
N ILE A 250 3.48 6.80 10.32
CA ILE A 250 3.36 8.20 10.76
C ILE A 250 4.55 9.02 10.24
N GLY A 251 5.77 8.48 10.35
CA GLY A 251 6.97 9.11 9.78
C GLY A 251 6.88 9.28 8.26
N ALA A 252 6.41 8.23 7.56
CA ALA A 252 6.17 8.27 6.12
C ALA A 252 5.20 9.40 5.72
N ILE A 253 4.17 9.67 6.51
CA ILE A 253 3.20 10.73 6.24
C ILE A 253 3.76 12.11 6.57
N LEU A 254 4.27 12.30 7.79
CA LEU A 254 4.65 13.63 8.30
C LEU A 254 5.89 14.18 7.59
N LEU A 255 6.85 13.32 7.24
CA LEU A 255 8.08 13.75 6.58
C LEU A 255 7.93 14.01 5.07
N GLN A 256 6.76 13.69 4.47
CA GLN A 256 6.51 14.04 3.06
C GLN A 256 6.54 15.55 2.81
N LEU A 257 6.00 16.35 3.74
CA LEU A 257 6.01 17.82 3.62
C LEU A 257 7.43 18.39 3.58
N PRO A 258 8.33 18.12 4.57
CA PRO A 258 9.70 18.62 4.52
C PRO A 258 10.51 18.03 3.36
N ILE A 259 10.30 16.78 2.95
CA ILE A 259 10.98 16.17 1.81
C ILE A 259 10.52 16.82 0.49
N GLY A 260 9.21 17.04 0.32
CA GLY A 260 8.66 17.77 -0.83
C GLY A 260 9.23 19.18 -0.94
N TRP A 261 9.23 19.92 0.17
CA TRP A 261 9.82 21.26 0.23
C TRP A 261 11.33 21.26 -0.10
N LEU A 262 12.07 20.26 0.38
CA LEU A 262 13.48 20.10 0.03
C LEU A 262 13.66 19.79 -1.46
N GLY A 263 12.77 18.95 -2.03
CA GLY A 263 12.75 18.62 -3.48
C GLY A 263 12.45 19.81 -4.39
N ASP A 264 11.85 20.88 -3.85
CA ASP A 264 11.68 22.13 -4.61
C ASP A 264 12.91 23.04 -4.56
N LYS A 265 13.85 22.81 -3.63
CA LYS A 265 15.03 23.65 -3.43
C LYS A 265 16.33 23.05 -3.94
N VAL A 266 16.40 21.71 -4.03
CA VAL A 266 17.60 21.00 -4.46
C VAL A 266 17.34 20.16 -5.71
N ASP A 267 18.40 19.69 -6.36
CA ASP A 267 18.27 18.76 -7.47
C ASP A 267 17.53 17.48 -7.02
N ARG A 268 16.35 17.24 -7.57
CA ARG A 268 15.44 16.16 -7.20
C ARG A 268 16.09 14.79 -7.37
N PHE A 269 16.89 14.61 -8.42
CA PHE A 269 17.57 13.35 -8.66
C PHE A 269 18.63 13.08 -7.57
N ARG A 270 19.45 14.07 -7.22
CA ARG A 270 20.43 13.94 -6.13
C ARG A 270 19.73 13.65 -4.81
N LEU A 271 18.59 14.27 -4.56
CA LEU A 271 17.80 14.02 -3.36
C LEU A 271 17.27 12.57 -3.33
N VAL A 272 16.74 12.04 -4.44
CA VAL A 272 16.32 10.63 -4.57
C VAL A 272 17.46 9.68 -4.23
N VAL A 273 18.66 9.90 -4.81
CA VAL A 273 19.84 9.08 -4.52
C VAL A 273 20.24 9.17 -3.05
N THR A 274 20.22 10.38 -2.47
CA THR A 274 20.55 10.59 -1.05
C THR A 274 19.55 9.85 -0.15
N LEU A 275 18.25 9.95 -0.43
CA LEU A 275 17.21 9.23 0.33
C LEU A 275 17.38 7.71 0.19
N ALA A 276 17.74 7.21 -0.99
CA ALA A 276 17.98 5.78 -1.20
C ALA A 276 19.19 5.29 -0.38
N VAL A 277 20.27 6.05 -0.32
CA VAL A 277 21.46 5.76 0.51
C VAL A 277 21.07 5.79 1.99
N LEU A 278 20.38 6.83 2.44
CA LEU A 278 19.91 6.94 3.83
C LEU A 278 18.96 5.80 4.22
N SER A 279 18.09 5.39 3.31
CA SER A 279 17.18 4.25 3.54
C SER A 279 17.94 2.93 3.63
N ALA A 280 18.97 2.71 2.79
CA ALA A 280 19.83 1.53 2.87
C ALA A 280 20.61 1.49 4.19
N LEU A 281 21.26 2.59 4.56
CA LEU A 281 22.01 2.70 5.82
C LEU A 281 21.10 2.58 7.05
N GLY A 282 19.93 3.21 7.00
CA GLY A 282 18.93 3.12 8.05
C GLY A 282 18.43 1.68 8.26
N ALA A 283 18.19 0.92 7.18
CA ALA A 283 17.82 -0.49 7.29
C ALA A 283 18.95 -1.35 7.90
N LEU A 284 20.20 -1.09 7.52
CA LEU A 284 21.36 -1.75 8.16
C LEU A 284 21.52 -1.38 9.64
N ALA A 285 20.98 -0.25 10.07
CA ALA A 285 21.01 0.17 11.47
C ALA A 285 19.94 -0.53 12.33
N TRP A 286 18.87 -1.11 11.75
CA TRP A 286 17.79 -1.76 12.53
C TRP A 286 18.30 -2.80 13.53
N PRO A 287 19.18 -3.75 13.17
CA PRO A 287 19.70 -4.75 14.11
C PRO A 287 20.32 -4.17 15.37
N PHE A 288 20.94 -3.00 15.27
CA PHE A 288 21.68 -2.37 16.38
C PHE A 288 20.76 -1.55 17.31
N VAL A 289 19.58 -1.13 16.84
CA VAL A 289 18.68 -0.26 17.62
C VAL A 289 17.47 -1.00 18.19
N LEU A 290 17.11 -2.16 17.66
CA LEU A 290 15.93 -2.93 18.10
C LEU A 290 15.95 -3.33 19.58
N GLY A 291 17.12 -3.37 20.22
CA GLY A 291 17.26 -3.57 21.68
C GLY A 291 16.93 -2.31 22.52
N THR A 292 16.74 -1.15 21.89
CA THR A 292 16.49 0.12 22.59
C THR A 292 15.22 0.78 22.04
N PRO A 293 14.06 0.64 22.71
CA PRO A 293 12.76 1.01 22.16
C PRO A 293 12.67 2.44 21.61
N TRP A 294 13.11 3.45 22.37
CA TRP A 294 13.02 4.84 21.94
C TRP A 294 13.84 5.13 20.67
N LEU A 295 15.01 4.48 20.55
CA LEU A 295 15.88 4.63 19.38
C LEU A 295 15.28 3.91 18.17
N THR A 296 14.64 2.76 18.38
CA THR A 296 13.90 2.02 17.35
C THR A 296 12.76 2.86 16.78
N TYR A 297 11.93 3.46 17.64
CA TYR A 297 10.86 4.34 17.21
C TYR A 297 11.39 5.56 16.44
N ALA A 298 12.43 6.23 16.95
CA ALA A 298 13.04 7.38 16.28
C ALA A 298 13.61 7.03 14.90
N LEU A 299 14.32 5.91 14.79
CA LEU A 299 14.89 5.45 13.53
C LEU A 299 13.81 5.05 12.54
N LEU A 300 12.79 4.27 12.93
CA LEU A 300 11.72 3.83 12.04
C LEU A 300 10.85 5.00 11.58
N PHE A 301 10.59 5.99 12.45
CA PHE A 301 9.92 7.23 12.07
C PHE A 301 10.68 7.96 10.96
N ALA A 302 11.97 8.22 11.16
CA ALA A 302 12.82 8.89 10.18
C ALA A 302 12.94 8.07 8.89
N TRP A 303 13.13 6.76 9.03
CA TRP A 303 13.28 5.82 7.92
C TRP A 303 12.02 5.75 7.05
N GLY A 304 10.82 5.71 7.66
CA GLY A 304 9.56 5.71 6.92
C GLY A 304 9.44 6.90 5.98
N GLY A 305 9.81 8.11 6.47
CA GLY A 305 9.82 9.31 5.63
C GLY A 305 10.85 9.26 4.51
N THR A 306 12.10 8.88 4.82
CA THR A 306 13.18 8.83 3.82
C THR A 306 12.86 7.83 2.72
N PHE A 307 12.32 6.67 3.07
CA PHE A 307 11.98 5.63 2.12
C PHE A 307 10.82 6.03 1.18
N VAL A 308 9.68 6.45 1.74
CA VAL A 308 8.51 6.85 0.94
C VAL A 308 8.80 8.12 0.14
N GLY A 309 9.69 8.99 0.64
CA GLY A 309 10.17 10.18 -0.06
C GLY A 309 10.80 9.87 -1.42
N ILE A 310 11.43 8.72 -1.60
CA ILE A 310 11.98 8.28 -2.89
C ILE A 310 10.86 8.24 -3.95
N TYR A 311 9.76 7.55 -3.62
CA TYR A 311 8.63 7.40 -4.53
C TYR A 311 7.93 8.73 -4.80
N THR A 312 7.72 9.55 -3.78
CA THR A 312 7.10 10.87 -3.89
C THR A 312 7.89 11.80 -4.84
N LEU A 313 9.21 11.84 -4.70
CA LEU A 313 10.06 12.63 -5.59
C LEU A 313 10.07 12.07 -7.02
N MET A 314 10.02 10.74 -7.18
CA MET A 314 9.93 10.14 -8.51
C MET A 314 8.62 10.49 -9.22
N LEU A 315 7.49 10.50 -8.52
CA LEU A 315 6.21 10.99 -9.07
C LEU A 315 6.32 12.45 -9.51
N THR A 316 7.01 13.29 -8.73
CA THR A 316 7.24 14.70 -9.06
C THR A 316 8.12 14.85 -10.31
N ILE A 317 9.18 14.04 -10.44
CA ILE A 317 10.07 14.04 -11.63
C ILE A 317 9.29 13.60 -12.87
N VAL A 318 8.49 12.54 -12.78
CA VAL A 318 7.66 12.05 -13.88
C VAL A 318 6.64 13.12 -14.30
N GLY A 319 5.92 13.70 -13.33
CA GLY A 319 4.92 14.74 -13.61
C GLY A 319 5.49 16.03 -14.20
N SER A 320 6.77 16.35 -13.92
CA SER A 320 7.45 17.50 -14.54
C SER A 320 7.99 17.23 -15.95
N ARG A 321 8.26 15.96 -16.27
CA ARG A 321 8.90 15.56 -17.54
C ARG A 321 7.92 15.12 -18.61
N PHE A 322 6.80 14.51 -18.24
CA PHE A 322 5.83 13.95 -19.16
C PHE A 322 4.46 14.62 -18.99
N GLN A 323 3.69 14.71 -20.09
CA GLN A 323 2.37 15.34 -20.10
C GLN A 323 1.36 14.53 -20.93
N GLY A 324 0.07 14.81 -20.76
CA GLY A 324 -1.00 14.21 -21.56
C GLY A 324 -1.03 12.68 -21.49
N SER A 325 -1.19 12.05 -22.65
CA SER A 325 -1.34 10.58 -22.76
C SER A 325 -0.09 9.79 -22.35
N GLU A 326 1.11 10.37 -22.48
CA GLU A 326 2.34 9.73 -22.05
C GLU A 326 2.41 9.62 -20.52
N LEU A 327 2.04 10.68 -19.81
CA LEU A 327 1.99 10.69 -18.35
C LEU A 327 1.00 9.63 -17.84
N VAL A 328 -0.19 9.56 -18.44
CA VAL A 328 -1.19 8.54 -18.10
C VAL A 328 -0.66 7.13 -18.34
N GLY A 329 0.00 6.91 -19.48
CA GLY A 329 0.60 5.61 -19.82
C GLY A 329 1.72 5.21 -18.87
N ILE A 330 2.56 6.15 -18.43
CA ILE A 330 3.62 5.89 -17.45
C ILE A 330 3.03 5.53 -16.08
N TYR A 331 2.01 6.25 -15.60
CA TYR A 331 1.35 5.91 -14.33
C TYR A 331 0.65 4.54 -14.39
N ALA A 332 0.04 4.17 -15.51
CA ALA A 332 -0.52 2.84 -15.70
C ALA A 332 0.57 1.74 -15.67
N ALA A 333 1.73 2.00 -16.28
CA ALA A 333 2.88 1.10 -16.22
C ALA A 333 3.45 0.99 -14.79
N MET A 334 3.53 2.10 -14.06
CA MET A 334 3.94 2.11 -12.64
C MET A 334 2.97 1.27 -11.79
N GLY A 335 1.65 1.41 -11.97
CA GLY A 335 0.65 0.60 -11.27
C GLY A 335 0.82 -0.89 -11.50
N LEU A 336 1.05 -1.31 -12.76
CA LEU A 336 1.32 -2.71 -13.08
C LEU A 336 2.61 -3.21 -12.39
N MET A 337 3.66 -2.41 -12.41
CA MET A 337 4.96 -2.76 -11.81
C MET A 337 4.94 -2.69 -10.28
N TRP A 338 4.03 -1.91 -9.70
CA TRP A 338 3.74 -1.97 -8.26
C TRP A 338 3.29 -3.39 -7.87
N GLY A 339 2.37 -3.99 -8.63
CA GLY A 339 1.96 -5.38 -8.43
C GLY A 339 3.13 -6.37 -8.53
N GLY A 340 4.07 -6.17 -9.47
CA GLY A 340 5.29 -6.95 -9.58
C GLY A 340 6.19 -6.84 -8.34
N GLY A 341 6.40 -5.63 -7.83
CA GLY A 341 7.14 -5.38 -6.60
C GLY A 341 6.47 -6.02 -5.38
N ALA A 342 5.14 -5.84 -5.26
CA ALA A 342 4.35 -6.43 -4.19
C ALA A 342 4.32 -7.97 -4.22
N LEU A 343 4.51 -8.57 -5.40
CA LEU A 343 4.65 -10.03 -5.54
C LEU A 343 6.03 -10.50 -5.08
N LEU A 344 7.09 -9.88 -5.55
CA LEU A 344 8.46 -10.33 -5.32
C LEU A 344 8.98 -9.95 -3.92
N GLY A 345 8.59 -8.79 -3.40
CA GLY A 345 9.08 -8.26 -2.14
C GLY A 345 8.92 -9.22 -0.96
N PRO A 346 7.69 -9.62 -0.61
CA PRO A 346 7.46 -10.53 0.50
C PRO A 346 8.09 -11.91 0.32
N MET A 347 8.17 -12.42 -0.92
CA MET A 347 8.85 -13.70 -1.21
C MET A 347 10.33 -13.61 -0.89
N LEU A 348 11.02 -12.57 -1.39
CA LEU A 348 12.44 -12.37 -1.17
C LEU A 348 12.75 -12.03 0.30
N ALA A 349 11.90 -11.21 0.93
CA ALA A 349 12.03 -10.88 2.35
C ALA A 349 11.85 -12.12 3.23
N GLY A 350 10.83 -12.95 2.96
CA GLY A 350 10.58 -14.19 3.68
C GLY A 350 11.76 -15.19 3.57
N LEU A 351 12.29 -15.38 2.35
CA LEU A 351 13.49 -16.19 2.14
C LEU A 351 14.70 -15.62 2.89
N ALA A 352 14.91 -14.31 2.85
CA ALA A 352 16.01 -13.67 3.56
C ALA A 352 15.88 -13.85 5.08
N MET A 353 14.67 -13.75 5.65
CA MET A 353 14.42 -13.96 7.07
C MET A 353 14.60 -15.42 7.51
N GLU A 354 14.29 -16.37 6.63
CA GLU A 354 14.51 -17.80 6.92
C GLU A 354 16.01 -18.15 7.01
N TRP A 355 16.83 -17.49 6.18
CA TRP A 355 18.28 -17.77 6.16
C TRP A 355 19.09 -16.91 7.13
N PHE A 356 18.63 -15.71 7.46
CA PHE A 356 19.36 -14.75 8.28
C PHE A 356 18.47 -14.14 9.35
N THR A 357 18.96 -14.09 10.59
CA THR A 357 18.25 -13.45 11.72
C THR A 357 17.84 -12.00 11.40
N HIS A 358 18.64 -11.27 10.63
CA HIS A 358 18.34 -9.90 10.19
C HIS A 358 17.97 -9.82 8.71
N GLY A 359 17.37 -10.88 8.16
CA GLY A 359 17.06 -11.02 6.75
C GLY A 359 16.20 -9.90 6.20
N LEU A 360 15.20 -9.41 6.96
CA LEU A 360 14.38 -8.27 6.54
C LEU A 360 15.22 -7.01 6.35
N ALA A 361 16.08 -6.69 7.31
CA ALA A 361 16.96 -5.53 7.24
C ALA A 361 17.92 -5.62 6.05
N TYR A 362 18.51 -6.79 5.81
CA TYR A 362 19.40 -7.03 4.68
C TYR A 362 18.68 -6.95 3.34
N PHE A 363 17.48 -7.53 3.22
CA PHE A 363 16.65 -7.41 2.03
C PHE A 363 16.38 -5.95 1.69
N VAL A 364 15.91 -5.15 2.66
CA VAL A 364 15.59 -3.73 2.48
C VAL A 364 16.84 -2.94 2.09
N ALA A 365 17.96 -3.16 2.78
CA ALA A 365 19.22 -2.47 2.50
C ALA A 365 19.73 -2.77 1.08
N LEU A 366 19.72 -4.05 0.68
CA LEU A 366 20.16 -4.48 -0.64
C LEU A 366 19.23 -3.95 -1.76
N ALA A 367 17.92 -3.93 -1.54
CA ALA A 367 16.97 -3.38 -2.48
C ALA A 367 17.18 -1.87 -2.69
N CYS A 368 17.34 -1.10 -1.61
CA CYS A 368 17.65 0.33 -1.68
C CYS A 368 19.01 0.61 -2.32
N ALA A 369 20.04 -0.17 -1.98
CA ALA A 369 21.38 -0.04 -2.58
C ALA A 369 21.37 -0.38 -4.09
N GLY A 370 20.65 -1.45 -4.48
CA GLY A 370 20.45 -1.83 -5.87
C GLY A 370 19.75 -0.74 -6.68
N PHE A 371 18.71 -0.14 -6.13
CA PHE A 371 18.03 1.00 -6.72
C PHE A 371 18.97 2.20 -6.86
N CYS A 372 19.74 2.53 -5.82
CA CYS A 372 20.72 3.61 -5.85
C CYS A 372 21.74 3.41 -6.97
N LEU A 373 22.31 2.20 -7.09
CA LEU A 373 23.25 1.85 -8.14
C LEU A 373 22.61 2.00 -9.53
N PHE A 374 21.40 1.46 -9.71
CA PHE A 374 20.66 1.58 -10.97
C PHE A 374 20.40 3.05 -11.33
N ALA A 375 19.99 3.88 -10.35
CA ALA A 375 19.76 5.29 -10.56
C ALA A 375 21.02 6.04 -11.02
N VAL A 376 22.17 5.77 -10.40
CA VAL A 376 23.45 6.41 -10.75
C VAL A 376 23.93 5.97 -12.12
N VAL A 377 23.79 4.69 -12.49
CA VAL A 377 24.19 4.16 -13.79
C VAL A 377 23.29 4.73 -14.90
N SER A 378 21.97 4.67 -14.70
CA SER A 378 20.99 5.16 -15.69
C SER A 378 21.11 6.66 -15.98
N ARG A 379 21.66 7.46 -15.07
CA ARG A 379 21.92 8.89 -15.32
C ARG A 379 23.00 9.13 -16.36
N LYS A 380 23.98 8.23 -16.45
CA LYS A 380 25.10 8.36 -17.41
C LYS A 380 24.63 8.18 -18.86
N ASP A 381 23.53 7.44 -19.05
CA ASP A 381 22.99 7.11 -20.36
C ASP A 381 21.94 8.11 -20.87
N THR A 382 21.58 9.12 -20.06
CA THR A 382 20.64 10.17 -20.45
C THR A 382 21.44 11.45 -20.79
N PRO A 383 21.45 11.89 -22.06
CA PRO A 383 22.05 13.16 -22.41
C PRO A 383 21.43 14.29 -21.57
N GLN A 384 22.27 15.11 -20.96
CA GLN A 384 21.83 16.32 -20.28
C GLN A 384 21.24 17.25 -21.36
N ALA A 385 19.90 17.42 -21.36
CA ALA A 385 19.23 18.46 -22.12
C ALA A 385 19.11 19.71 -21.27
#